data_f9ee593956c55d797ca84d9c9f711985
#
_entry.id   f9ee593956c55d797ca84d9c9f711985
#
_cell.length_a   1.000
_cell.length_b   1.000
_cell.length_c   1.000
_cell.angle_alpha   90.00
_cell.angle_beta   90.00
_cell.angle_gamma   90.00
#
_symmetry.space_group_name_H-M   'P 1'
#
loop_
_entity.id
_entity.type
_entity.pdbx_description
1 polymer ?
#
loop_
_entity_poly.entity_id
_entity_poly.type
_entity_poly.pdbx_seq_one_letter_code
_entity_poly.pdbx_strand_id
1 'polypeptide(L)'
;DRREVERLHYLHVANLGTDASASMSAEHGIFSHHGNTPHGIRLSVEHAMRENLVRFVVCTSTLAQGVNLPIRYLIVTSVYQGMERIKVRDFHNLIGRAGRAGMHTEGSILFADPIVYDKRRNRKDGWRWDIVKELLDPAKSEECASSLFQLIPLVIRNDRTKSKDKKNHTLTWDILSFAKAHIAGWDSLNEIISKIAKQYGGNGFTVDAVKPQFEFFSLTLASIEGFLLSNWDAVDNGLTEADIADLAEQTLAYFLADDEKREQIQELFKLLAENISENITDVNRRKAFGKTLYGVNDAKAIEGWVQDNADELIAAQDGDEVLDLVWSLITEHVHNKAFNKFDKKDVLKEITKKWISGTPFNQLFRIADNNKCKLGKGKRPRKVKIENIIDICEGGLAYDGALLVSALCEFVEMLDREGTGDPINRLQLFQKRMKYGLPTETTIALFELGFSDRVIAQDLATSLNLAATQKKDLVKALKKDRDGARAVMERYPSYFQERMNELL
;
A
#
# COMPACT_ATOMS: atom_id res chain seq x y z
N ASP A 1 -20.12 -24.20 5.83
CA ASP A 1 -21.39 -24.14 5.10
C ASP A 1 -21.13 -24.32 3.60
N ARG A 2 -21.79 -25.26 2.93
CA ARG A 2 -21.54 -25.57 1.51
C ARG A 2 -21.97 -24.41 0.60
N ARG A 3 -23.09 -23.78 0.88
CA ARG A 3 -23.58 -22.65 0.07
C ARG A 3 -22.64 -21.47 0.14
N GLU A 4 -22.08 -21.19 1.33
CA GLU A 4 -21.13 -20.09 1.46
C GLU A 4 -19.80 -20.38 0.75
N VAL A 5 -19.34 -21.64 0.75
CA VAL A 5 -18.17 -22.06 -0.04
C VAL A 5 -18.42 -21.86 -1.54
N GLU A 6 -19.59 -22.22 -2.04
CA GLU A 6 -19.98 -22.02 -3.45
C GLU A 6 -20.04 -20.54 -3.82
N ARG A 7 -20.55 -19.66 -2.95
CA ARG A 7 -20.60 -18.20 -3.15
C ARG A 7 -19.22 -17.56 -3.13
N LEU A 8 -18.39 -17.96 -2.17
CA LEU A 8 -16.99 -17.50 -2.09
C LEU A 8 -16.20 -17.96 -3.33
N HIS A 9 -16.38 -19.20 -3.78
CA HIS A 9 -15.77 -19.69 -5.01
C HIS A 9 -16.24 -18.88 -6.22
N TYR A 10 -17.55 -18.62 -6.33
CA TYR A 10 -18.08 -17.75 -7.39
C TYR A 10 -17.40 -16.38 -7.43
N LEU A 11 -17.26 -15.73 -6.26
CA LEU A 11 -16.58 -14.43 -6.15
C LEU A 11 -15.10 -14.49 -6.54
N HIS A 12 -14.39 -15.60 -6.17
CA HIS A 12 -13.01 -15.83 -6.60
C HIS A 12 -12.92 -15.96 -8.11
N VAL A 13 -13.77 -16.75 -8.74
CA VAL A 13 -13.79 -16.94 -10.20
C VAL A 13 -14.11 -15.64 -10.92
N ALA A 14 -15.05 -14.85 -10.44
CA ALA A 14 -15.45 -13.58 -11.03
C ALA A 14 -14.31 -12.55 -11.03
N ASN A 15 -13.49 -12.50 -9.97
CA ASN A 15 -12.35 -11.61 -9.84
C ASN A 15 -11.07 -12.16 -10.49
N LEU A 16 -10.75 -13.45 -10.26
CA LEU A 16 -9.44 -14.03 -10.54
C LEU A 16 -9.44 -14.99 -11.74
N GLY A 17 -10.62 -15.45 -12.18
CA GLY A 17 -10.77 -16.48 -13.19
C GLY A 17 -10.71 -17.90 -12.63
N THR A 18 -11.14 -18.87 -13.44
CA THR A 18 -11.19 -20.30 -13.06
C THR A 18 -9.82 -20.90 -12.82
N ASP A 19 -8.82 -20.48 -13.62
CA ASP A 19 -7.48 -21.06 -13.62
C ASP A 19 -6.54 -20.52 -12.53
N ALA A 20 -7.00 -19.54 -11.77
CA ALA A 20 -6.23 -19.00 -10.65
C ALA A 20 -6.16 -20.01 -9.50
N SER A 21 -4.97 -20.20 -8.93
CA SER A 21 -4.77 -21.13 -7.81
C SER A 21 -5.69 -20.86 -6.62
N ALA A 22 -5.99 -19.60 -6.35
CA ALA A 22 -6.93 -19.18 -5.31
C ALA A 22 -8.37 -19.62 -5.62
N SER A 23 -8.82 -19.53 -6.89
CA SER A 23 -10.15 -20.00 -7.30
C SER A 23 -10.24 -21.52 -7.22
N MET A 24 -9.23 -22.25 -7.68
CA MET A 24 -9.16 -23.71 -7.57
C MET A 24 -9.17 -24.19 -6.12
N SER A 25 -8.47 -23.51 -5.23
CA SER A 25 -8.48 -23.83 -3.79
C SER A 25 -9.83 -23.52 -3.15
N ALA A 26 -10.48 -22.43 -3.56
CA ALA A 26 -11.78 -22.00 -3.06
C ALA A 26 -12.89 -23.01 -3.41
N GLU A 27 -12.81 -23.70 -4.55
CA GLU A 27 -13.69 -24.81 -4.93
C GLU A 27 -13.72 -25.92 -3.87
N HIS A 28 -12.57 -26.14 -3.22
CA HIS A 28 -12.41 -27.13 -2.16
C HIS A 28 -12.61 -26.57 -0.73
N GLY A 29 -13.10 -25.34 -0.61
CA GLY A 29 -13.33 -24.67 0.68
C GLY A 29 -12.05 -24.22 1.38
N ILE A 30 -10.94 -24.06 0.65
CA ILE A 30 -9.66 -23.53 1.13
C ILE A 30 -9.48 -22.12 0.57
N PHE A 31 -9.47 -21.12 1.44
CA PHE A 31 -9.42 -19.72 1.05
C PHE A 31 -8.08 -19.10 1.38
N SER A 32 -7.67 -18.07 0.64
CA SER A 32 -6.46 -17.32 0.88
C SER A 32 -6.76 -15.96 1.52
N HIS A 33 -5.91 -15.55 2.46
CA HIS A 33 -5.96 -14.23 3.09
C HIS A 33 -4.57 -13.64 3.21
N HIS A 34 -4.24 -12.72 2.31
CA HIS A 34 -2.97 -11.99 2.28
C HIS A 34 -3.13 -10.64 1.59
N GLY A 35 -2.09 -9.79 1.64
CA GLY A 35 -2.14 -8.42 1.10
C GLY A 35 -2.59 -8.30 -0.35
N ASN A 36 -2.28 -9.29 -1.19
CA ASN A 36 -2.66 -9.32 -2.61
C ASN A 36 -3.94 -10.16 -2.86
N THR A 37 -4.76 -10.40 -1.86
CA THR A 37 -6.13 -10.90 -2.04
C THR A 37 -7.05 -9.70 -2.29
N PRO A 38 -7.88 -9.71 -3.35
CA PRO A 38 -8.82 -8.61 -3.63
C PRO A 38 -9.67 -8.24 -2.41
N HIS A 39 -9.91 -6.96 -2.23
CA HIS A 39 -10.51 -6.43 -1.00
C HIS A 39 -11.86 -7.08 -0.64
N GLY A 40 -12.78 -7.22 -1.62
CA GLY A 40 -14.09 -7.83 -1.39
C GLY A 40 -14.01 -9.31 -1.01
N ILE A 41 -13.08 -10.07 -1.61
CA ILE A 41 -12.81 -11.46 -1.26
C ILE A 41 -12.30 -11.55 0.19
N ARG A 42 -11.36 -10.69 0.57
CA ARG A 42 -10.79 -10.65 1.91
C ARG A 42 -11.84 -10.41 2.97
N LEU A 43 -12.69 -9.38 2.78
CA LEU A 43 -13.81 -9.10 3.70
C LEU A 43 -14.77 -10.27 3.84
N SER A 44 -15.11 -10.92 2.72
CA SER A 44 -16.02 -12.07 2.71
C SER A 44 -15.44 -13.28 3.44
N VAL A 45 -14.13 -13.57 3.26
CA VAL A 45 -13.44 -14.65 3.96
C VAL A 45 -13.36 -14.37 5.46
N GLU A 46 -13.06 -13.13 5.85
CA GLU A 46 -13.04 -12.71 7.26
C GLU A 46 -14.39 -12.87 7.92
N HIS A 47 -15.47 -12.45 7.26
CA HIS A 47 -16.83 -12.64 7.72
C HIS A 47 -17.18 -14.14 7.87
N ALA A 48 -16.93 -14.92 6.82
CA ALA A 48 -17.20 -16.35 6.81
C ALA A 48 -16.42 -17.13 7.89
N MET A 49 -15.20 -16.69 8.23
CA MET A 49 -14.44 -17.21 9.38
C MET A 49 -15.10 -16.84 10.70
N ARG A 50 -15.55 -15.61 10.88
CA ARG A 50 -16.18 -15.12 12.10
C ARG A 50 -17.48 -15.86 12.39
N GLU A 51 -18.26 -16.11 11.36
CA GLU A 51 -19.54 -16.81 11.42
C GLU A 51 -19.37 -18.36 11.36
N ASN A 52 -18.15 -18.89 11.40
CA ASN A 52 -17.85 -20.34 11.32
C ASN A 52 -18.39 -21.02 10.05
N LEU A 53 -18.55 -20.30 8.96
CA LEU A 53 -19.05 -20.81 7.68
C LEU A 53 -17.97 -21.51 6.87
N VAL A 54 -16.69 -21.18 7.11
CA VAL A 54 -15.50 -21.79 6.47
C VAL A 54 -14.55 -22.35 7.51
N ARG A 55 -13.76 -23.39 7.11
CA ARG A 55 -12.88 -24.13 8.02
C ARG A 55 -11.40 -23.91 7.78
N PHE A 56 -10.99 -23.67 6.55
CA PHE A 56 -9.59 -23.62 6.15
C PHE A 56 -9.26 -22.31 5.47
N VAL A 57 -8.31 -21.57 6.05
CA VAL A 57 -7.76 -20.36 5.47
C VAL A 57 -6.24 -20.42 5.49
N VAL A 58 -5.63 -20.16 4.32
CA VAL A 58 -4.18 -20.01 4.16
C VAL A 58 -3.86 -18.51 4.22
N CYS A 59 -3.03 -18.11 5.16
CA CYS A 59 -2.72 -16.70 5.37
C CYS A 59 -1.23 -16.45 5.52
N THR A 60 -0.84 -15.21 5.31
CA THR A 60 0.46 -14.67 5.72
C THR A 60 0.33 -14.04 7.13
N SER A 61 1.44 -13.56 7.69
CA SER A 61 1.45 -12.85 8.98
C SER A 61 0.51 -11.63 9.03
N THR A 62 0.01 -11.15 7.89
CA THR A 62 -0.97 -10.06 7.81
C THR A 62 -2.28 -10.38 8.54
N LEU A 63 -2.66 -11.66 8.67
CA LEU A 63 -3.80 -12.05 9.49
C LEU A 63 -3.60 -11.72 10.98
N ALA A 64 -2.36 -11.58 11.42
CA ALA A 64 -2.03 -11.15 12.79
C ALA A 64 -2.39 -9.70 13.08
N GLN A 65 -2.59 -8.88 12.05
CA GLN A 65 -2.84 -7.43 12.17
C GLN A 65 -4.31 -7.10 11.86
N GLY A 66 -5.00 -6.51 12.81
CA GLY A 66 -6.29 -5.84 12.61
C GLY A 66 -7.56 -6.70 12.59
N VAL A 67 -7.50 -8.02 12.42
CA VAL A 67 -8.71 -8.86 12.30
C VAL A 67 -8.93 -9.72 13.53
N ASN A 68 -10.14 -9.66 14.09
CA ASN A 68 -10.54 -10.46 15.24
C ASN A 68 -11.20 -11.77 14.78
N LEU A 69 -10.40 -12.82 14.52
CA LEU A 69 -10.89 -14.10 14.01
C LEU A 69 -10.78 -15.21 15.07
N PRO A 70 -11.79 -16.08 15.21
CA PRO A 70 -11.75 -17.24 16.09
C PRO A 70 -10.93 -18.36 15.42
N ILE A 71 -9.69 -18.55 15.84
CA ILE A 71 -8.83 -19.61 15.33
C ILE A 71 -8.73 -20.71 16.42
N ARG A 72 -9.11 -21.94 16.09
CA ARG A 72 -8.92 -23.10 16.98
C ARG A 72 -7.56 -23.75 16.75
N TYR A 73 -7.17 -23.94 15.50
CA TYR A 73 -5.91 -24.56 15.12
C TYR A 73 -5.10 -23.61 14.23
N LEU A 74 -3.91 -23.24 14.68
CA LEU A 74 -2.95 -22.48 13.89
C LEU A 74 -1.85 -23.43 13.41
N ILE A 75 -1.77 -23.65 12.10
CA ILE A 75 -0.74 -24.49 11.48
C ILE A 75 0.35 -23.57 10.90
N VAL A 76 1.53 -23.60 11.52
CA VAL A 76 2.70 -22.81 11.11
C VAL A 76 3.50 -23.64 10.09
N THR A 77 3.44 -23.25 8.83
CA THR A 77 4.12 -23.96 7.72
C THR A 77 5.58 -23.54 7.54
N SER A 78 5.94 -22.35 7.98
CA SER A 78 7.30 -21.82 7.91
C SER A 78 7.56 -20.83 9.05
N VAL A 79 8.79 -20.81 9.55
CA VAL A 79 9.30 -19.77 10.48
C VAL A 79 9.93 -18.58 9.74
N TYR A 80 9.83 -18.58 8.42
CA TYR A 80 10.30 -17.52 7.54
C TYR A 80 9.15 -16.90 6.75
N GLN A 81 9.22 -15.59 6.60
CA GLN A 81 8.40 -14.81 5.68
C GLN A 81 9.29 -14.34 4.53
N GLY A 82 9.21 -15.04 3.40
CA GLY A 82 10.15 -14.82 2.31
C GLY A 82 11.58 -15.25 2.71
N MET A 83 12.51 -14.29 2.76
CA MET A 83 13.91 -14.54 3.18
C MET A 83 14.19 -14.10 4.62
N GLU A 84 13.23 -13.48 5.30
CA GLU A 84 13.38 -12.98 6.67
C GLU A 84 12.69 -13.92 7.67
N ARG A 85 13.22 -13.97 8.88
CA ARG A 85 12.56 -14.68 9.98
C ARG A 85 11.28 -13.93 10.38
N ILE A 86 10.25 -14.67 10.77
CA ILE A 86 9.09 -14.07 11.43
C ILE A 86 9.57 -13.44 12.74
N LYS A 87 9.17 -12.20 12.99
CA LYS A 87 9.46 -11.51 14.25
C LYS A 87 8.70 -12.17 15.39
N VAL A 88 9.32 -12.26 16.57
CA VAL A 88 8.70 -12.84 17.76
C VAL A 88 7.41 -12.12 18.11
N ARG A 89 7.40 -10.80 18.07
CA ARG A 89 6.21 -9.96 18.29
C ARG A 89 5.07 -10.33 17.33
N ASP A 90 5.37 -10.46 16.03
CA ASP A 90 4.36 -10.77 15.02
C ASP A 90 3.84 -12.21 15.19
N PHE A 91 4.71 -13.13 15.59
CA PHE A 91 4.35 -14.50 15.92
C PHE A 91 3.43 -14.55 17.16
N HIS A 92 3.76 -13.81 18.22
CA HIS A 92 2.91 -13.74 19.42
C HIS A 92 1.55 -13.08 19.13
N ASN A 93 1.50 -12.07 18.29
CA ASN A 93 0.26 -11.47 17.80
C ASN A 93 -0.60 -12.50 17.04
N LEU A 94 0.02 -13.40 16.28
CA LEU A 94 -0.65 -14.47 15.53
C LEU A 94 -1.16 -15.56 16.45
N ILE A 95 -0.33 -16.09 17.35
CA ILE A 95 -0.75 -17.16 18.29
C ILE A 95 -1.76 -16.69 19.32
N GLY A 96 -1.73 -15.42 19.73
CA GLY A 96 -2.72 -14.79 20.60
C GLY A 96 -4.14 -14.76 20.02
N ARG A 97 -4.32 -15.15 18.75
CA ARG A 97 -5.61 -15.32 18.08
C ARG A 97 -6.12 -16.76 18.14
N ALA A 98 -5.25 -17.72 18.46
CA ALA A 98 -5.64 -19.12 18.67
C ALA A 98 -6.21 -19.29 20.10
N GLY A 99 -7.40 -19.89 20.21
CA GLY A 99 -8.05 -20.13 21.50
C GLY A 99 -8.63 -18.88 22.17
N ARG A 100 -9.13 -17.92 21.39
CA ARG A 100 -9.61 -16.66 21.94
C ARG A 100 -10.81 -16.83 22.88
N ALA A 101 -10.73 -16.14 24.02
CA ALA A 101 -11.75 -16.16 25.06
C ALA A 101 -13.16 -15.84 24.52
N GLY A 102 -14.15 -16.62 24.91
CA GLY A 102 -15.56 -16.50 24.53
C GLY A 102 -15.98 -17.37 23.34
N MET A 103 -15.02 -17.93 22.55
CA MET A 103 -15.36 -18.84 21.44
C MET A 103 -14.71 -20.21 21.56
N HIS A 104 -13.51 -20.32 22.09
CA HIS A 104 -12.80 -21.57 22.32
C HIS A 104 -12.15 -21.57 23.70
N THR A 105 -12.18 -22.71 24.37
CA THR A 105 -11.53 -22.91 25.69
C THR A 105 -10.02 -23.10 25.54
N GLU A 106 -9.55 -23.50 24.37
CA GLU A 106 -8.14 -23.73 24.05
C GLU A 106 -7.84 -23.47 22.58
N GLY A 107 -6.59 -23.13 22.27
CA GLY A 107 -6.06 -23.01 20.91
C GLY A 107 -4.82 -23.86 20.76
N SER A 108 -4.70 -24.57 19.63
CA SER A 108 -3.54 -25.41 19.34
C SER A 108 -2.67 -24.78 18.27
N ILE A 109 -1.35 -24.77 18.51
CA ILE A 109 -0.35 -24.29 17.56
C ILE A 109 0.45 -25.50 17.08
N LEU A 110 0.41 -25.76 15.78
CA LEU A 110 1.04 -26.92 15.16
C LEU A 110 2.12 -26.43 14.17
N PHE A 111 3.38 -26.89 14.35
CA PHE A 111 4.42 -26.68 13.36
C PHE A 111 4.33 -27.82 12.34
N ALA A 112 4.08 -27.47 11.08
CA ALA A 112 3.82 -28.44 10.00
C ALA A 112 5.05 -29.21 9.55
N ASP A 113 6.26 -28.71 9.81
CA ASP A 113 7.52 -29.38 9.44
C ASP A 113 8.04 -30.24 10.62
N PRO A 114 7.82 -31.58 10.61
CA PRO A 114 8.27 -32.47 11.69
C PRO A 114 9.80 -32.53 11.77
N ILE A 115 10.52 -32.25 10.67
CA ILE A 115 11.98 -32.24 10.61
C ILE A 115 12.58 -31.24 11.61
N VAL A 116 11.87 -30.17 11.89
CA VAL A 116 12.27 -29.17 12.89
C VAL A 116 12.50 -29.82 14.26
N TYR A 117 11.56 -30.68 14.69
CA TYR A 117 11.68 -31.40 15.96
C TYR A 117 12.62 -32.59 15.88
N ASP A 118 12.51 -33.42 14.83
CA ASP A 118 13.28 -34.64 14.67
C ASP A 118 14.80 -34.38 14.59
N LYS A 119 15.17 -33.28 13.92
CA LYS A 119 16.57 -32.85 13.79
C LYS A 119 17.04 -31.83 14.85
N ARG A 120 16.29 -31.61 15.92
CA ARG A 120 16.60 -30.61 16.94
C ARG A 120 17.98 -30.75 17.61
N ARG A 121 18.52 -31.96 17.66
CA ARG A 121 19.86 -32.27 18.21
C ARG A 121 20.95 -32.37 17.14
N ASN A 122 20.62 -32.22 15.87
CA ASN A 122 21.56 -32.30 14.78
C ASN A 122 22.40 -31.02 14.67
N ARG A 123 23.72 -31.14 14.63
CA ARG A 123 24.65 -30.01 14.55
C ARG A 123 24.41 -29.08 13.34
N LYS A 124 23.94 -29.65 12.20
CA LYS A 124 23.71 -28.87 10.96
C LYS A 124 22.31 -28.27 10.89
N ASP A 125 21.30 -28.91 11.45
CA ASP A 125 19.88 -28.57 11.25
C ASP A 125 19.20 -28.10 12.54
N GLY A 126 19.81 -28.26 13.71
CA GLY A 126 19.26 -27.90 15.02
C GLY A 126 18.91 -26.42 15.18
N TRP A 127 19.54 -25.54 14.42
CA TRP A 127 19.24 -24.10 14.41
C TRP A 127 17.76 -23.77 14.11
N ARG A 128 17.06 -24.64 13.38
CA ARG A 128 15.61 -24.46 13.12
C ARG A 128 14.79 -24.61 14.39
N TRP A 129 15.18 -25.54 15.26
CA TRP A 129 14.55 -25.71 16.56
C TRP A 129 14.85 -24.54 17.50
N ASP A 130 16.05 -23.98 17.42
CA ASP A 130 16.40 -22.78 18.20
C ASP A 130 15.55 -21.59 17.79
N ILE A 131 15.26 -21.41 16.50
CA ILE A 131 14.32 -20.41 16.02
C ILE A 131 12.91 -20.61 16.61
N VAL A 132 12.42 -21.85 16.64
CA VAL A 132 11.09 -22.13 17.23
C VAL A 132 11.06 -21.82 18.72
N LYS A 133 12.12 -22.12 19.46
CA LYS A 133 12.23 -21.75 20.88
C LYS A 133 12.22 -20.24 21.08
N GLU A 134 12.96 -19.53 20.24
CA GLU A 134 12.98 -18.05 20.27
C GLU A 134 11.60 -17.48 19.94
N LEU A 135 10.89 -18.00 18.94
CA LEU A 135 9.53 -17.57 18.60
C LEU A 135 8.51 -17.81 19.72
N LEU A 136 8.71 -18.86 20.51
CA LEU A 136 7.81 -19.20 21.64
C LEU A 136 8.14 -18.42 22.93
N ASP A 137 9.28 -17.75 22.98
CA ASP A 137 9.73 -16.98 24.15
C ASP A 137 9.34 -15.49 24.00
N PRO A 138 8.33 -14.99 24.75
CA PRO A 138 7.92 -13.59 24.66
C PRO A 138 9.02 -12.61 25.08
N ALA A 139 9.99 -13.05 25.91
CA ALA A 139 11.12 -12.21 26.29
C ALA A 139 12.10 -11.93 25.14
N LYS A 140 11.98 -12.63 24.01
CA LYS A 140 12.72 -12.40 22.77
C LYS A 140 11.97 -11.49 21.78
N SER A 141 10.83 -10.93 22.20
CA SER A 141 10.07 -10.00 21.39
C SER A 141 10.89 -8.77 21.05
N GLU A 142 10.84 -8.38 19.77
CA GLU A 142 11.53 -7.19 19.32
C GLU A 142 10.91 -5.94 19.96
N GLU A 143 11.76 -5.01 20.33
CA GLU A 143 11.34 -3.72 20.86
C GLU A 143 10.51 -2.95 19.84
N CYS A 144 9.64 -2.09 20.33
CA CYS A 144 8.93 -1.16 19.48
C CYS A 144 9.95 -0.19 18.86
N ALA A 145 9.87 -0.01 17.54
CA ALA A 145 10.78 0.88 16.83
C ALA A 145 9.99 1.83 15.93
N SER A 146 10.45 3.07 15.87
CA SER A 146 9.98 4.05 14.89
C SER A 146 10.68 3.87 13.55
N SER A 147 9.99 4.15 12.44
CA SER A 147 10.60 4.21 11.10
C SER A 147 11.69 5.30 11.02
N LEU A 148 11.57 6.38 11.79
CA LEU A 148 12.57 7.43 11.85
C LEU A 148 13.94 6.94 12.34
N PHE A 149 14.00 5.87 13.15
CA PHE A 149 15.29 5.28 13.55
C PHE A 149 16.07 4.62 12.42
N GLN A 150 15.48 4.47 11.24
CA GLN A 150 16.22 4.08 10.05
C GLN A 150 17.09 5.22 9.49
N LEU A 151 16.79 6.46 9.90
CA LEU A 151 17.57 7.65 9.57
C LEU A 151 18.61 8.00 10.65
N ILE A 152 18.45 7.51 11.89
CA ILE A 152 19.24 7.95 13.06
C ILE A 152 19.77 6.74 13.85
N PRO A 153 21.02 6.28 13.59
CA PRO A 153 21.94 6.75 12.55
C PRO A 153 21.52 6.27 11.16
N LEU A 154 21.80 7.08 10.13
CA LEU A 154 21.58 6.70 8.74
C LEU A 154 22.65 5.69 8.31
N VAL A 155 22.24 4.43 8.14
CA VAL A 155 23.12 3.30 7.84
C VAL A 155 22.92 2.81 6.41
N ILE A 156 23.96 2.94 5.60
CA ILE A 156 24.01 2.47 4.22
C ILE A 156 24.63 1.07 4.23
N ARG A 157 23.99 0.11 3.57
CA ARG A 157 24.44 -1.28 3.47
C ARG A 157 24.95 -1.60 2.07
N ASN A 158 25.99 -2.42 2.00
CA ASN A 158 26.55 -2.87 0.73
C ASN A 158 25.76 -4.00 0.08
N ASP A 159 25.96 -4.21 -1.22
CA ASP A 159 25.64 -5.49 -1.87
C ASP A 159 26.76 -6.47 -1.60
N ARG A 160 26.55 -7.38 -0.63
CA ARG A 160 27.51 -8.43 -0.27
C ARG A 160 27.97 -9.26 -1.48
N THR A 161 27.11 -9.46 -2.47
CA THR A 161 27.44 -10.28 -3.66
C THR A 161 28.44 -9.60 -4.57
N LYS A 162 28.51 -8.28 -4.53
CA LYS A 162 29.44 -7.42 -5.30
C LYS A 162 30.69 -7.03 -4.50
N SER A 163 30.75 -7.34 -3.20
CA SER A 163 31.93 -7.11 -2.37
C SER A 163 33.04 -8.12 -2.68
N LYS A 164 34.29 -7.65 -2.73
CA LYS A 164 35.47 -8.50 -2.99
C LYS A 164 35.65 -9.59 -1.93
N ASP A 165 35.34 -9.29 -0.69
CA ASP A 165 35.45 -10.23 0.45
C ASP A 165 34.14 -10.96 0.74
N LYS A 166 33.06 -10.68 -0.01
CA LYS A 166 31.72 -11.22 0.17
C LYS A 166 31.14 -11.04 1.58
N LYS A 167 31.62 -10.00 2.30
CA LYS A 167 31.12 -9.66 3.63
C LYS A 167 30.07 -8.55 3.57
N ASN A 168 29.26 -8.47 4.63
CA ASN A 168 28.38 -7.36 4.86
C ASN A 168 29.21 -6.20 5.42
N HIS A 169 29.14 -5.06 4.76
CA HIS A 169 29.73 -3.81 5.20
C HIS A 169 28.64 -2.76 5.37
N THR A 170 28.85 -1.85 6.30
CA THR A 170 27.98 -0.71 6.56
C THR A 170 28.78 0.58 6.55
N LEU A 171 28.17 1.66 6.09
CA LEU A 171 28.67 3.04 6.22
C LEU A 171 27.62 3.82 7.01
N THR A 172 28.07 4.59 7.98
CA THR A 172 27.22 5.56 8.68
C THR A 172 27.36 6.91 8.02
N TRP A 173 26.25 7.58 7.77
CA TRP A 173 26.19 8.91 7.20
C TRP A 173 25.49 9.87 8.15
N ASP A 174 25.93 11.13 8.14
CA ASP A 174 25.30 12.16 8.94
C ASP A 174 23.92 12.54 8.37
N ILE A 175 22.89 12.50 9.23
CA ILE A 175 21.50 12.74 8.81
C ILE A 175 21.27 14.18 8.38
N LEU A 176 21.89 15.16 9.04
CA LEU A 176 21.70 16.56 8.69
C LEU A 176 22.35 16.89 7.33
N SER A 177 23.54 16.32 7.07
CA SER A 177 24.20 16.42 5.76
C SER A 177 23.35 15.75 4.66
N PHE A 178 22.71 14.62 4.96
CA PHE A 178 21.80 13.96 4.03
C PHE A 178 20.54 14.80 3.78
N ALA A 179 19.94 15.38 4.85
CA ALA A 179 18.75 16.23 4.73
C ALA A 179 19.04 17.50 3.91
N LYS A 180 20.20 18.13 4.08
CA LYS A 180 20.63 19.27 3.24
C LYS A 180 20.74 18.87 1.77
N ALA A 181 21.26 17.68 1.47
CA ALA A 181 21.36 17.19 0.09
C ALA A 181 19.97 16.83 -0.48
N HIS A 182 19.07 16.30 0.34
CA HIS A 182 17.67 16.06 -0.04
C HIS A 182 16.95 17.37 -0.39
N ILE A 183 17.09 18.39 0.43
CA ILE A 183 16.53 19.74 0.20
C ILE A 183 17.07 20.32 -1.12
N ALA A 184 18.37 20.17 -1.40
CA ALA A 184 19.00 20.62 -2.62
C ALA A 184 18.58 19.83 -3.88
N GLY A 185 17.94 18.66 -3.71
CA GLY A 185 17.40 17.84 -4.79
C GLY A 185 18.29 16.67 -5.23
N TRP A 186 17.78 15.93 -6.21
CA TRP A 186 18.36 14.66 -6.67
C TRP A 186 19.77 14.76 -7.24
N ASP A 187 20.17 15.90 -7.82
CA ASP A 187 21.52 16.09 -8.33
C ASP A 187 22.54 16.03 -7.20
N SER A 188 22.26 16.68 -6.07
CA SER A 188 23.10 16.64 -4.87
C SER A 188 23.18 15.23 -4.27
N LEU A 189 22.07 14.50 -4.21
CA LEU A 189 22.03 13.11 -3.73
C LEU A 189 22.83 12.18 -4.67
N ASN A 190 22.71 12.34 -5.99
CA ASN A 190 23.45 11.58 -7.00
C ASN A 190 24.96 11.82 -6.92
N GLU A 191 25.40 13.04 -6.58
CA GLU A 191 26.81 13.32 -6.32
C GLU A 191 27.34 12.52 -5.12
N ILE A 192 26.58 12.46 -4.02
CA ILE A 192 26.95 11.68 -2.85
C ILE A 192 26.99 10.19 -3.17
N ILE A 193 25.99 9.67 -3.86
CA ILE A 193 25.94 8.27 -4.31
C ILE A 193 27.17 7.93 -5.16
N SER A 194 27.54 8.82 -6.09
CA SER A 194 28.70 8.65 -6.96
C SER A 194 30.01 8.66 -6.18
N LYS A 195 30.16 9.55 -5.19
CA LYS A 195 31.31 9.60 -4.28
C LYS A 195 31.45 8.31 -3.48
N ILE A 196 30.35 7.82 -2.87
CA ILE A 196 30.33 6.55 -2.13
C ILE A 196 30.71 5.38 -3.03
N ALA A 197 30.12 5.29 -4.22
CA ALA A 197 30.41 4.21 -5.16
C ALA A 197 31.87 4.23 -5.64
N LYS A 198 32.45 5.40 -5.87
CA LYS A 198 33.86 5.57 -6.26
C LYS A 198 34.80 5.17 -5.12
N GLN A 199 34.51 5.56 -3.89
CA GLN A 199 35.38 5.34 -2.74
C GLN A 199 35.27 3.91 -2.19
N TYR A 200 34.06 3.35 -2.11
CA TYR A 200 33.75 2.08 -1.42
C TYR A 200 33.21 0.98 -2.35
N GLY A 201 33.26 1.15 -3.69
CA GLY A 201 32.74 0.21 -4.66
C GLY A 201 33.38 -1.18 -4.55
N GLY A 202 34.66 -1.27 -4.16
CA GLY A 202 35.34 -2.54 -3.89
C GLY A 202 34.72 -3.34 -2.73
N ASN A 203 34.06 -2.68 -1.81
CA ASN A 203 33.33 -3.27 -0.69
C ASN A 203 31.84 -3.51 -1.02
N GLY A 204 31.43 -3.36 -2.29
CA GLY A 204 30.06 -3.64 -2.73
C GLY A 204 29.09 -2.45 -2.63
N PHE A 205 29.57 -1.24 -2.34
CA PHE A 205 28.76 -0.01 -2.37
C PHE A 205 28.69 0.53 -3.80
N THR A 206 28.01 -0.17 -4.67
CA THR A 206 27.78 0.26 -6.06
C THR A 206 26.60 1.24 -6.14
N VAL A 207 26.50 2.02 -7.22
CA VAL A 207 25.34 2.92 -7.44
C VAL A 207 24.02 2.14 -7.30
N ASP A 208 23.90 0.96 -7.91
CA ASP A 208 22.70 0.10 -7.83
C ASP A 208 22.39 -0.38 -6.40
N ALA A 209 23.38 -0.45 -5.51
CA ALA A 209 23.19 -0.85 -4.12
C ALA A 209 22.81 0.32 -3.22
N VAL A 210 23.36 1.51 -3.49
CA VAL A 210 23.21 2.71 -2.64
C VAL A 210 21.96 3.50 -3.02
N LYS A 211 21.72 3.70 -4.32
CA LYS A 211 20.61 4.53 -4.83
C LYS A 211 19.24 4.15 -4.24
N PRO A 212 18.81 2.87 -4.21
CA PRO A 212 17.50 2.51 -3.64
C PRO A 212 17.38 2.81 -2.13
N GLN A 213 18.49 2.82 -1.40
CA GLN A 213 18.50 3.21 0.01
C GLN A 213 18.33 4.71 0.18
N PHE A 214 18.98 5.49 -0.66
CA PHE A 214 18.85 6.96 -0.70
C PHE A 214 17.42 7.37 -1.13
N GLU A 215 16.82 6.68 -2.10
CA GLU A 215 15.41 6.86 -2.46
C GLU A 215 14.50 6.62 -1.25
N PHE A 216 14.71 5.54 -0.52
CA PHE A 216 13.94 5.23 0.70
C PHE A 216 14.13 6.30 1.81
N PHE A 217 15.37 6.74 2.05
CA PHE A 217 15.64 7.78 3.06
C PHE A 217 15.04 9.13 2.66
N SER A 218 15.14 9.49 1.37
CA SER A 218 14.54 10.70 0.82
C SER A 218 13.01 10.70 0.96
N LEU A 219 12.34 9.59 0.66
CA LEU A 219 10.88 9.42 0.88
C LEU A 219 10.51 9.56 2.37
N THR A 220 11.37 9.11 3.28
CA THR A 220 11.12 9.27 4.72
C THR A 220 11.22 10.73 5.14
N LEU A 221 12.21 11.48 4.62
CA LEU A 221 12.31 12.93 4.84
C LEU A 221 11.11 13.68 4.24
N ALA A 222 10.72 13.35 3.01
CA ALA A 222 9.54 13.91 2.36
C ALA A 222 8.25 13.67 3.19
N SER A 223 8.16 12.53 3.88
CA SER A 223 7.04 12.25 4.78
C SER A 223 7.05 13.15 6.03
N ILE A 224 8.23 13.52 6.56
CA ILE A 224 8.36 14.50 7.66
C ILE A 224 7.98 15.89 7.17
N GLU A 225 8.42 16.30 5.97
CA GLU A 225 8.02 17.57 5.37
C GLU A 225 6.50 17.65 5.17
N GLY A 226 5.88 16.59 4.63
CA GLY A 226 4.42 16.49 4.49
C GLY A 226 3.69 16.57 5.84
N PHE A 227 4.24 15.96 6.89
CA PHE A 227 3.71 16.06 8.25
C PHE A 227 3.82 17.49 8.80
N LEU A 228 4.94 18.17 8.64
CA LEU A 228 5.12 19.56 9.03
C LEU A 228 4.16 20.48 8.27
N LEU A 229 4.06 20.33 6.95
CA LEU A 229 3.17 21.09 6.08
C LEU A 229 1.70 20.92 6.49
N SER A 230 1.25 19.71 6.79
CA SER A 230 -0.13 19.42 7.18
C SER A 230 -0.51 20.04 8.54
N ASN A 231 0.46 20.30 9.40
CA ASN A 231 0.27 20.93 10.70
C ASN A 231 0.57 22.45 10.69
N TRP A 232 1.14 23.00 9.59
CA TRP A 232 1.70 24.34 9.57
C TRP A 232 0.68 25.45 9.83
N ASP A 233 -0.48 25.33 9.23
CA ASP A 233 -1.54 26.35 9.31
C ASP A 233 -2.67 25.95 10.29
N ALA A 234 -2.42 24.97 11.16
CA ALA A 234 -3.31 24.66 12.29
C ALA A 234 -3.26 25.76 13.37
N VAL A 235 -2.20 26.60 13.36
CA VAL A 235 -1.99 27.72 14.25
C VAL A 235 -2.02 29.01 13.45
N ASP A 236 -2.70 30.04 13.95
CA ASP A 236 -2.68 31.39 13.37
C ASP A 236 -1.22 31.88 13.33
N ASN A 237 -0.73 32.28 12.17
CA ASN A 237 0.63 32.73 11.86
C ASN A 237 1.69 31.67 11.58
N GLY A 238 1.31 30.38 11.42
CA GLY A 238 2.23 29.28 11.13
C GLY A 238 3.00 28.75 12.35
N LEU A 239 3.80 27.69 12.14
CA LEU A 239 4.56 27.06 13.23
C LEU A 239 5.70 27.94 13.71
N THR A 240 5.80 28.12 15.03
CA THR A 240 6.96 28.71 15.71
C THR A 240 8.03 27.66 15.94
N GLU A 241 9.26 28.06 16.33
CA GLU A 241 10.31 27.12 16.74
C GLU A 241 9.86 26.19 17.87
N ALA A 242 9.04 26.69 18.81
CA ALA A 242 8.49 25.88 19.90
C ALA A 242 7.50 24.84 19.38
N ASP A 243 6.61 25.23 18.47
CA ASP A 243 5.65 24.28 17.86
C ASP A 243 6.36 23.18 17.07
N ILE A 244 7.45 23.52 16.36
CA ILE A 244 8.26 22.54 15.61
C ILE A 244 8.93 21.56 16.57
N ALA A 245 9.47 22.03 17.68
CA ALA A 245 10.05 21.18 18.72
C ALA A 245 8.98 20.27 19.33
N ASP A 246 7.80 20.80 19.66
CA ASP A 246 6.68 20.02 20.19
C ASP A 246 6.22 18.93 19.21
N LEU A 247 6.15 19.22 17.90
CA LEU A 247 5.83 18.22 16.89
C LEU A 247 6.89 17.11 16.81
N ALA A 248 8.16 17.45 16.94
CA ALA A 248 9.24 16.46 17.01
C ALA A 248 9.11 15.58 18.26
N GLU A 249 8.80 16.15 19.41
CA GLU A 249 8.64 15.47 20.69
C GLU A 249 7.44 14.53 20.73
N GLN A 250 6.37 14.82 19.98
CA GLN A 250 5.20 13.96 19.85
C GLN A 250 5.45 12.69 19.02
N THR A 251 6.62 12.57 18.36
CA THR A 251 6.93 11.38 17.59
C THR A 251 7.32 10.19 18.47
N LEU A 252 6.92 8.98 18.06
CA LEU A 252 7.39 7.76 18.71
C LEU A 252 8.92 7.64 18.72
N ALA A 253 9.58 8.18 17.69
CA ALA A 253 11.04 8.21 17.61
C ALA A 253 11.65 8.97 18.78
N TYR A 254 11.17 10.18 19.05
CA TYR A 254 11.65 11.00 20.15
C TYR A 254 11.43 10.35 21.52
N PHE A 255 10.23 9.76 21.71
CA PHE A 255 9.91 9.05 22.96
C PHE A 255 10.87 7.89 23.25
N LEU A 256 11.25 7.13 22.22
CA LEU A 256 12.14 5.96 22.35
C LEU A 256 13.64 6.31 22.28
N ALA A 257 13.98 7.54 21.93
CA ALA A 257 15.36 7.99 21.71
C ALA A 257 16.11 8.27 23.03
N ASP A 258 17.42 8.04 23.01
CA ASP A 258 18.37 8.63 23.96
C ASP A 258 18.56 10.14 23.70
N ASP A 259 19.23 10.84 24.60
CA ASP A 259 19.32 12.30 24.52
C ASP A 259 20.02 12.78 23.24
N GLU A 260 21.06 12.10 22.78
CA GLU A 260 21.78 12.44 21.53
C GLU A 260 20.85 12.32 20.31
N LYS A 261 20.06 11.26 20.23
CA LYS A 261 19.11 11.07 19.12
C LYS A 261 17.93 12.03 19.20
N ARG A 262 17.48 12.40 20.40
CA ARG A 262 16.44 13.43 20.59
C ARG A 262 16.87 14.75 19.99
N GLU A 263 18.09 15.17 20.28
CA GLU A 263 18.68 16.39 19.73
C GLU A 263 18.73 16.33 18.20
N GLN A 264 19.21 15.21 17.63
CA GLN A 264 19.23 15.00 16.17
C GLN A 264 17.83 15.03 15.54
N ILE A 265 16.80 14.51 16.20
CA ILE A 265 15.40 14.57 15.71
C ILE A 265 14.92 16.02 15.69
N GLN A 266 15.13 16.78 16.77
CA GLN A 266 14.73 18.20 16.84
C GLN A 266 15.45 19.05 15.78
N GLU A 267 16.75 18.87 15.63
CA GLU A 267 17.54 19.57 14.59
C GLU A 267 17.06 19.22 13.17
N LEU A 268 16.73 17.94 12.92
CA LEU A 268 16.19 17.51 11.65
C LEU A 268 14.85 18.18 11.35
N PHE A 269 13.92 18.20 12.31
CA PHE A 269 12.62 18.87 12.15
C PHE A 269 12.78 20.35 11.93
N LYS A 270 13.68 21.02 12.66
CA LYS A 270 14.01 22.43 12.50
C LYS A 270 14.54 22.72 11.09
N LEU A 271 15.51 21.95 10.61
CA LEU A 271 16.10 22.11 9.27
C LEU A 271 15.03 21.96 8.15
N LEU A 272 14.15 20.97 8.26
CA LEU A 272 13.08 20.77 7.27
C LEU A 272 12.02 21.88 7.34
N ALA A 273 11.69 22.37 8.53
CA ALA A 273 10.76 23.47 8.73
C ALA A 273 11.33 24.81 8.19
N GLU A 274 12.62 25.07 8.38
CA GLU A 274 13.34 26.21 7.78
C GLU A 274 13.22 26.17 6.24
N ASN A 275 13.46 25.00 5.62
CA ASN A 275 13.28 24.80 4.20
C ASN A 275 11.84 25.11 3.73
N ILE A 276 10.82 24.70 4.49
CA ILE A 276 9.42 24.98 4.19
C ILE A 276 9.17 26.49 4.25
N SER A 277 9.59 27.18 5.33
CA SER A 277 9.33 28.60 5.53
C SER A 277 10.00 29.47 4.48
N GLU A 278 11.21 29.12 4.06
CA GLU A 278 11.97 29.85 3.03
C GLU A 278 11.39 29.66 1.62
N ASN A 279 10.91 28.46 1.32
CA ASN A 279 10.48 28.09 -0.04
C ASN A 279 8.99 28.23 -0.30
N ILE A 280 8.13 28.29 0.73
CA ILE A 280 6.69 28.35 0.60
C ILE A 280 6.15 29.47 1.53
N THR A 281 6.39 30.71 1.13
CA THR A 281 6.02 31.91 1.92
C THR A 281 4.52 32.25 1.86
N ASP A 282 3.85 31.93 0.75
CA ASP A 282 2.42 32.15 0.58
C ASP A 282 1.58 31.14 1.37
N VAL A 283 0.62 31.65 2.17
CA VAL A 283 -0.21 30.83 3.08
C VAL A 283 -1.12 29.89 2.30
N ASN A 284 -1.75 30.34 1.20
CA ASN A 284 -2.67 29.50 0.43
C ASN A 284 -1.91 28.38 -0.28
N ARG A 285 -0.74 28.70 -0.83
CA ARG A 285 0.15 27.72 -1.43
C ARG A 285 0.60 26.70 -0.40
N ARG A 286 0.99 27.12 0.79
CA ARG A 286 1.39 26.23 1.88
C ARG A 286 0.27 25.30 2.33
N LYS A 287 -0.97 25.82 2.44
CA LYS A 287 -2.17 25.01 2.73
C LYS A 287 -2.42 23.94 1.66
N ALA A 288 -2.29 24.30 0.38
CA ALA A 288 -2.42 23.35 -0.71
C ALA A 288 -1.33 22.26 -0.64
N PHE A 289 -0.08 22.64 -0.42
CA PHE A 289 1.01 21.68 -0.21
C PHE A 289 0.73 20.72 0.96
N GLY A 290 0.25 21.23 2.10
CA GLY A 290 -0.11 20.42 3.27
C GLY A 290 -1.21 19.38 3.00
N LYS A 291 -2.14 19.67 2.08
CA LYS A 291 -3.19 18.73 1.68
C LYS A 291 -2.69 17.64 0.73
N THR A 292 -1.59 17.85 0.02
CA THR A 292 -1.04 16.88 -0.95
C THR A 292 -0.39 15.67 -0.29
N LEU A 293 0.10 15.78 0.94
CA LEU A 293 0.91 14.80 1.67
C LEU A 293 2.27 14.49 1.01
N TYR A 294 2.67 15.25 0.00
CA TYR A 294 4.01 15.19 -0.61
C TYR A 294 5.01 16.04 0.18
N GLY A 295 6.29 15.71 0.06
CA GLY A 295 7.36 16.60 0.49
C GLY A 295 7.53 17.80 -0.42
N VAL A 296 8.33 18.77 -0.01
CA VAL A 296 8.47 20.08 -0.68
C VAL A 296 8.90 19.93 -2.15
N ASN A 297 9.89 19.08 -2.41
CA ASN A 297 10.44 18.93 -3.76
C ASN A 297 9.44 18.29 -4.74
N ASP A 298 8.75 17.21 -4.31
CA ASP A 298 7.76 16.54 -5.14
C ASP A 298 6.54 17.43 -5.36
N ALA A 299 6.05 18.11 -4.31
CA ALA A 299 4.93 19.03 -4.44
C ALA A 299 5.24 20.19 -5.39
N LYS A 300 6.46 20.77 -5.35
CA LYS A 300 6.91 21.77 -6.32
C LYS A 300 6.98 21.25 -7.75
N ALA A 301 7.46 20.03 -7.93
CA ALA A 301 7.53 19.40 -9.25
C ALA A 301 6.13 19.19 -9.84
N ILE A 302 5.17 18.69 -9.03
CA ILE A 302 3.78 18.52 -9.45
C ILE A 302 3.10 19.86 -9.72
N GLU A 303 3.29 20.87 -8.86
CA GLU A 303 2.78 22.22 -9.05
C GLU A 303 3.28 22.84 -10.37
N GLY A 304 4.58 22.77 -10.62
CA GLY A 304 5.19 23.27 -11.87
C GLY A 304 4.60 22.57 -13.09
N TRP A 305 4.46 21.24 -13.03
CA TRP A 305 3.84 20.47 -14.10
C TRP A 305 2.38 20.92 -14.35
N VAL A 306 1.60 21.17 -13.30
CA VAL A 306 0.23 21.67 -13.42
C VAL A 306 0.20 23.06 -14.07
N GLN A 307 1.12 23.94 -13.71
CA GLN A 307 1.22 25.27 -14.32
C GLN A 307 1.52 25.19 -15.83
N ASP A 308 2.44 24.30 -16.22
CA ASP A 308 2.85 24.11 -17.60
C ASP A 308 1.78 23.42 -18.47
N ASN A 309 0.93 22.56 -17.88
CA ASN A 309 -0.07 21.75 -18.59
C ASN A 309 -1.51 22.13 -18.21
N ALA A 310 -1.73 23.30 -17.64
CA ALA A 310 -3.03 23.73 -17.11
C ALA A 310 -4.13 23.73 -18.18
N ASP A 311 -3.85 24.23 -19.36
CA ASP A 311 -4.85 24.39 -20.42
C ASP A 311 -5.29 23.03 -20.98
N GLU A 312 -4.36 22.09 -21.17
CA GLU A 312 -4.64 20.72 -21.61
C GLU A 312 -5.43 19.96 -20.54
N LEU A 313 -5.06 20.14 -19.26
CA LEU A 313 -5.72 19.46 -18.14
C LEU A 313 -7.17 19.95 -17.95
N ILE A 314 -7.38 21.25 -18.12
CA ILE A 314 -8.71 21.89 -18.09
C ILE A 314 -9.55 21.45 -19.30
N ALA A 315 -8.95 21.31 -20.48
CA ALA A 315 -9.64 20.93 -21.70
C ALA A 315 -9.99 19.43 -21.79
N ALA A 316 -9.29 18.56 -21.04
CA ALA A 316 -9.53 17.12 -21.05
C ALA A 316 -10.98 16.78 -20.70
N GLN A 317 -11.66 15.98 -21.55
CA GLN A 317 -13.09 15.71 -21.45
C GLN A 317 -13.42 14.50 -20.59
N ASP A 318 -12.52 13.52 -20.54
CA ASP A 318 -12.74 12.27 -19.80
C ASP A 318 -11.50 11.75 -19.09
N GLY A 319 -11.67 10.67 -18.32
CA GLY A 319 -10.58 10.08 -17.54
C GLY A 319 -9.50 9.41 -18.38
N ASP A 320 -9.75 9.07 -19.64
CA ASP A 320 -8.74 8.46 -20.52
C ASP A 320 -7.81 9.55 -21.05
N GLU A 321 -8.35 10.71 -21.41
CA GLU A 321 -7.55 11.89 -21.79
C GLU A 321 -6.72 12.40 -20.60
N VAL A 322 -7.32 12.50 -19.41
CA VAL A 322 -6.58 12.84 -18.18
C VAL A 322 -5.45 11.85 -17.95
N LEU A 323 -5.71 10.53 -18.05
CA LEU A 323 -4.65 9.52 -17.87
C LEU A 323 -3.53 9.68 -18.89
N ASP A 324 -3.86 9.99 -20.14
CA ASP A 324 -2.87 10.15 -21.19
C ASP A 324 -1.94 11.33 -20.91
N LEU A 325 -2.46 12.42 -20.37
CA LEU A 325 -1.69 13.60 -19.96
C LEU A 325 -0.81 13.32 -18.74
N VAL A 326 -1.40 12.76 -17.66
CA VAL A 326 -0.70 12.58 -16.38
C VAL A 326 0.15 11.32 -16.30
N TRP A 327 0.24 10.52 -17.37
CA TRP A 327 0.93 9.22 -17.35
C TRP A 327 2.41 9.33 -16.98
N SER A 328 3.11 10.36 -17.43
CA SER A 328 4.51 10.61 -17.06
C SER A 328 4.66 10.79 -15.55
N LEU A 329 3.82 11.63 -14.94
CA LEU A 329 3.79 11.84 -13.49
C LEU A 329 3.45 10.54 -12.72
N ILE A 330 2.46 9.76 -13.20
CA ILE A 330 2.13 8.48 -12.58
C ILE A 330 3.34 7.55 -12.58
N THR A 331 4.10 7.48 -13.67
CA THR A 331 5.30 6.63 -13.74
C THR A 331 6.44 7.11 -12.85
N GLU A 332 6.48 8.37 -12.50
CA GLU A 332 7.48 8.99 -11.63
C GLU A 332 7.11 8.87 -10.14
N HIS A 333 5.85 9.13 -9.79
CA HIS A 333 5.39 9.23 -8.40
C HIS A 333 4.74 7.97 -7.83
N VAL A 334 4.48 6.93 -8.65
CA VAL A 334 4.02 5.64 -8.12
C VAL A 334 5.23 4.82 -7.65
N HIS A 335 5.35 4.61 -6.34
CA HIS A 335 6.48 3.93 -5.72
C HIS A 335 6.30 2.42 -5.54
N ASN A 336 5.15 1.86 -5.97
CA ASN A 336 4.89 0.43 -5.89
C ASN A 336 5.95 -0.40 -6.63
N LYS A 337 6.52 -1.41 -5.96
CA LYS A 337 7.62 -2.22 -6.49
C LYS A 337 7.25 -3.03 -7.73
N ALA A 338 6.03 -3.54 -7.82
CA ALA A 338 5.57 -4.32 -8.98
C ALA A 338 5.35 -3.39 -10.18
N PHE A 339 4.75 -2.22 -9.96
CA PHE A 339 4.56 -1.16 -10.96
C PHE A 339 5.89 -0.71 -11.57
N ASN A 340 6.89 -0.39 -10.73
CA ASN A 340 8.18 0.10 -11.17
C ASN A 340 9.02 -0.96 -11.90
N LYS A 341 8.88 -2.24 -11.51
CA LYS A 341 9.58 -3.36 -12.15
C LYS A 341 8.91 -3.91 -13.40
N PHE A 342 7.71 -3.42 -13.74
CA PHE A 342 7.01 -3.87 -14.93
C PHE A 342 7.75 -3.43 -16.20
N ASP A 343 8.07 -4.38 -17.10
CA ASP A 343 9.01 -4.16 -18.20
C ASP A 343 8.43 -3.34 -19.37
N LYS A 344 7.12 -3.44 -19.64
CA LYS A 344 6.43 -2.81 -20.77
C LYS A 344 5.48 -1.72 -20.31
N LYS A 345 5.97 -0.48 -20.29
CA LYS A 345 5.20 0.67 -19.76
C LYS A 345 3.94 0.99 -20.56
N ASP A 346 3.93 0.73 -21.87
CA ASP A 346 2.72 0.94 -22.70
C ASP A 346 1.61 -0.07 -22.34
N VAL A 347 1.98 -1.34 -22.10
CA VAL A 347 1.03 -2.36 -21.60
C VAL A 347 0.55 -2.02 -20.20
N LEU A 348 1.41 -1.49 -19.35
CA LEU A 348 1.05 -1.02 -18.01
C LEU A 348 0.04 0.13 -18.09
N LYS A 349 0.22 1.06 -19.03
CA LYS A 349 -0.76 2.14 -19.30
C LYS A 349 -2.12 1.59 -19.75
N GLU A 350 -2.12 0.60 -20.64
CA GLU A 350 -3.33 -0.10 -21.07
C GLU A 350 -4.03 -0.77 -19.87
N ILE A 351 -3.28 -1.48 -19.02
CA ILE A 351 -3.80 -2.08 -17.79
C ILE A 351 -4.43 -1.01 -16.89
N THR A 352 -3.80 0.16 -16.75
CA THR A 352 -4.31 1.28 -15.95
C THR A 352 -5.63 1.83 -16.54
N LYS A 353 -5.72 2.02 -17.87
CA LYS A 353 -6.98 2.40 -18.54
C LYS A 353 -8.11 1.39 -18.27
N LYS A 354 -7.79 0.11 -18.38
CA LYS A 354 -8.76 -0.97 -18.10
C LYS A 354 -9.11 -1.07 -16.61
N TRP A 355 -8.15 -0.78 -15.70
CA TRP A 355 -8.42 -0.70 -14.28
C TRP A 355 -9.47 0.36 -13.95
N ILE A 356 -9.27 1.61 -14.38
CA ILE A 356 -10.22 2.72 -14.13
C ILE A 356 -11.56 2.54 -14.85
N SER A 357 -11.63 1.63 -15.81
CA SER A 357 -12.86 1.22 -16.53
C SER A 357 -13.57 0.02 -15.91
N GLY A 358 -13.12 -0.46 -14.74
CA GLY A 358 -13.80 -1.53 -14.00
C GLY A 358 -13.44 -2.95 -14.42
N THR A 359 -12.48 -3.16 -15.34
CA THR A 359 -12.11 -4.49 -15.83
C THR A 359 -11.65 -5.42 -14.70
N PRO A 360 -12.17 -6.66 -14.55
CA PRO A 360 -11.77 -7.62 -13.52
C PRO A 360 -10.28 -8.01 -13.61
N PHE A 361 -9.68 -8.41 -12.47
CA PHE A 361 -8.25 -8.73 -12.38
C PHE A 361 -7.79 -9.84 -13.32
N ASN A 362 -8.61 -10.86 -13.56
CA ASN A 362 -8.29 -11.94 -14.50
C ASN A 362 -8.11 -11.42 -15.92
N GLN A 363 -8.91 -10.45 -16.34
CA GLN A 363 -8.80 -9.85 -17.68
C GLN A 363 -7.58 -8.91 -17.75
N LEU A 364 -7.33 -8.11 -16.71
CA LEU A 364 -6.11 -7.30 -16.61
C LEU A 364 -4.86 -8.17 -16.68
N PHE A 365 -4.86 -9.31 -15.97
CA PHE A 365 -3.76 -10.26 -16.02
C PHE A 365 -3.57 -10.85 -17.43
N ARG A 366 -4.67 -11.17 -18.15
CA ARG A 366 -4.58 -11.69 -19.54
C ARG A 366 -3.90 -10.69 -20.47
N ILE A 367 -4.10 -9.38 -20.30
CA ILE A 367 -3.38 -8.36 -21.07
C ILE A 367 -1.87 -8.50 -20.85
N ALA A 368 -1.41 -8.62 -19.59
CA ALA A 368 -0.01 -8.79 -19.28
C ALA A 368 0.56 -10.13 -19.79
N ASP A 369 -0.20 -11.22 -19.67
CA ASP A 369 0.24 -12.57 -20.08
C ASP A 369 0.33 -12.70 -21.60
N ASN A 370 -0.66 -12.22 -22.34
CA ASN A 370 -0.67 -12.19 -23.80
C ASN A 370 0.51 -11.39 -24.37
N ASN A 371 0.86 -10.30 -23.71
CA ASN A 371 2.01 -9.48 -24.05
C ASN A 371 3.33 -10.04 -23.46
N LYS A 372 3.33 -11.19 -22.78
CA LYS A 372 4.52 -11.84 -22.19
C LYS A 372 5.32 -10.88 -21.27
N CYS A 373 4.61 -10.05 -20.49
CA CYS A 373 5.21 -9.09 -19.60
C CYS A 373 5.98 -9.76 -18.46
N LYS A 374 7.00 -9.06 -17.95
CA LYS A 374 7.90 -9.54 -16.89
C LYS A 374 8.12 -8.46 -15.84
N LEU A 375 8.56 -8.89 -14.66
CA LEU A 375 9.02 -8.01 -13.58
C LEU A 375 10.54 -8.03 -13.47
N GLY A 376 11.15 -6.85 -13.64
CA GLY A 376 12.58 -6.60 -13.57
C GLY A 376 13.30 -6.73 -14.90
N LYS A 377 14.41 -5.97 -15.02
CA LYS A 377 15.27 -5.89 -16.23
C LYS A 377 16.54 -6.74 -16.11
N GLY A 378 16.70 -7.54 -15.05
CA GLY A 378 17.92 -8.32 -14.79
C GLY A 378 18.07 -9.57 -15.65
N LYS A 379 19.14 -10.34 -15.44
CA LYS A 379 19.42 -11.59 -16.17
C LYS A 379 18.35 -12.68 -16.02
N ARG A 380 17.49 -12.60 -15.00
CA ARG A 380 16.37 -13.53 -14.72
C ARG A 380 15.12 -12.78 -14.35
N PRO A 381 14.47 -12.07 -15.30
CA PRO A 381 13.19 -11.40 -15.03
C PRO A 381 12.12 -12.46 -14.72
N ARG A 382 11.23 -12.14 -13.76
CA ARG A 382 10.16 -13.05 -13.34
C ARG A 382 8.93 -12.83 -14.20
N LYS A 383 8.19 -13.90 -14.53
CA LYS A 383 6.88 -13.81 -15.17
C LYS A 383 5.92 -13.03 -14.25
N VAL A 384 5.11 -12.17 -14.84
CA VAL A 384 4.01 -11.50 -14.12
C VAL A 384 3.00 -12.55 -13.69
N LYS A 385 2.48 -12.44 -12.48
CA LYS A 385 1.40 -13.23 -11.92
C LYS A 385 0.20 -12.34 -11.62
N ILE A 386 -0.97 -12.95 -11.41
CA ILE A 386 -2.19 -12.19 -11.09
C ILE A 386 -2.04 -11.38 -9.79
N GLU A 387 -1.33 -11.91 -8.79
CA GLU A 387 -1.05 -11.21 -7.53
C GLU A 387 -0.23 -9.93 -7.76
N ASN A 388 0.62 -9.90 -8.80
CA ASN A 388 1.35 -8.70 -9.15
C ASN A 388 0.45 -7.63 -9.81
N ILE A 389 -0.56 -8.04 -10.57
CA ILE A 389 -1.56 -7.13 -11.13
C ILE A 389 -2.41 -6.54 -10.00
N ILE A 390 -2.82 -7.35 -9.03
CA ILE A 390 -3.56 -6.87 -7.85
C ILE A 390 -2.70 -5.86 -7.07
N ASP A 391 -1.43 -6.18 -6.82
CA ASP A 391 -0.48 -5.28 -6.14
C ASP A 391 -0.28 -3.95 -6.89
N ILE A 392 -0.16 -4.00 -8.22
CA ILE A 392 -0.10 -2.79 -9.06
C ILE A 392 -1.38 -1.96 -8.94
N CYS A 393 -2.54 -2.59 -9.01
CA CYS A 393 -3.82 -1.90 -9.00
C CYS A 393 -4.20 -1.38 -7.62
N GLU A 394 -4.25 -2.27 -6.60
CA GLU A 394 -4.71 -1.91 -5.25
C GLU A 394 -3.58 -1.29 -4.39
N GLY A 395 -2.33 -1.71 -4.57
CA GLY A 395 -1.17 -1.19 -3.83
C GLY A 395 -0.50 0.02 -4.47
N GLY A 396 -0.52 0.11 -5.80
CA GLY A 396 0.11 1.20 -6.55
C GLY A 396 -0.89 2.27 -7.00
N LEU A 397 -1.75 1.93 -7.96
CA LEU A 397 -2.66 2.91 -8.57
C LEU A 397 -3.70 3.44 -7.59
N ALA A 398 -4.30 2.56 -6.78
CA ALA A 398 -5.34 2.96 -5.83
C ALA A 398 -4.81 3.78 -4.65
N TYR A 399 -3.51 3.70 -4.33
CA TYR A 399 -2.88 4.47 -3.27
C TYR A 399 -2.03 5.60 -3.84
N ASP A 400 -0.84 5.32 -4.39
CA ASP A 400 0.08 6.35 -4.89
C ASP A 400 -0.54 7.14 -6.05
N GLY A 401 -1.17 6.44 -7.02
CA GLY A 401 -1.82 7.09 -8.16
C GLY A 401 -2.98 8.00 -7.75
N ALA A 402 -3.83 7.56 -6.82
CA ALA A 402 -4.91 8.39 -6.30
C ALA A 402 -4.42 9.59 -5.48
N LEU A 403 -3.30 9.44 -4.74
CA LEU A 403 -2.66 10.52 -4.02
C LEU A 403 -2.13 11.59 -4.97
N LEU A 404 -1.47 11.17 -6.06
CA LEU A 404 -1.00 12.08 -7.10
C LEU A 404 -2.15 12.89 -7.72
N VAL A 405 -3.25 12.21 -8.09
CA VAL A 405 -4.40 12.92 -8.67
C VAL A 405 -5.05 13.87 -7.65
N SER A 406 -5.01 13.52 -6.35
CA SER A 406 -5.46 14.45 -5.29
C SER A 406 -4.60 15.72 -5.26
N ALA A 407 -3.28 15.58 -5.39
CA ALA A 407 -2.38 16.74 -5.46
C ALA A 407 -2.63 17.59 -6.72
N LEU A 408 -2.90 16.95 -7.87
CA LEU A 408 -3.30 17.68 -9.08
C LEU A 408 -4.58 18.49 -8.87
N CYS A 409 -5.59 17.94 -8.17
CA CYS A 409 -6.81 18.68 -7.85
C CYS A 409 -6.51 19.95 -7.03
N GLU A 410 -5.69 19.84 -5.97
CA GLU A 410 -5.33 20.98 -5.12
C GLU A 410 -4.58 22.07 -5.91
N PHE A 411 -3.66 21.69 -6.80
CA PHE A 411 -2.91 22.65 -7.59
C PHE A 411 -3.73 23.27 -8.73
N VAL A 412 -4.67 22.53 -9.33
CA VAL A 412 -5.63 23.10 -10.30
C VAL A 412 -6.57 24.10 -9.61
N GLU A 413 -7.04 23.79 -8.39
CA GLU A 413 -7.86 24.70 -7.60
C GLU A 413 -7.12 26.01 -7.28
N MET A 414 -5.80 25.91 -7.02
CA MET A 414 -4.95 27.09 -6.78
C MET A 414 -4.78 28.03 -7.98
N LEU A 415 -5.02 27.58 -9.21
CA LEU A 415 -4.87 28.42 -10.39
C LEU A 415 -5.86 29.59 -10.41
N ASP A 416 -6.95 29.51 -9.61
CA ASP A 416 -7.99 30.55 -9.47
C ASP A 416 -8.45 31.13 -10.81
N ARG A 417 -8.64 30.26 -11.81
CA ARG A 417 -9.12 30.63 -13.16
C ARG A 417 -10.63 30.45 -13.24
N GLU A 418 -11.31 31.36 -13.91
CA GLU A 418 -12.73 31.18 -14.24
C GLU A 418 -12.93 29.89 -15.05
N GLY A 419 -13.94 29.11 -14.73
CA GLY A 419 -14.28 27.87 -15.43
C GLY A 419 -13.56 26.60 -14.94
N THR A 420 -12.78 26.65 -13.86
CA THR A 420 -12.08 25.46 -13.32
C THR A 420 -12.98 24.49 -12.54
N GLY A 421 -14.21 24.85 -12.21
CA GLY A 421 -15.11 24.00 -11.42
C GLY A 421 -15.42 22.64 -12.06
N ASP A 422 -15.78 22.59 -13.35
CA ASP A 422 -16.05 21.34 -14.06
C ASP A 422 -14.77 20.47 -14.25
N PRO A 423 -13.61 21.02 -14.63
CA PRO A 423 -12.36 20.31 -14.62
C PRO A 423 -11.99 19.69 -13.27
N ILE A 424 -12.15 20.41 -12.16
CA ILE A 424 -11.89 19.88 -10.81
C ILE A 424 -12.81 18.69 -10.51
N ASN A 425 -14.11 18.79 -10.79
CA ASN A 425 -15.05 17.68 -10.60
C ASN A 425 -14.63 16.43 -11.43
N ARG A 426 -14.19 16.63 -12.67
CA ARG A 426 -13.67 15.52 -13.52
C ARG A 426 -12.40 14.89 -12.93
N LEU A 427 -11.46 15.69 -12.43
CA LEU A 427 -10.25 15.18 -11.77
C LEU A 427 -10.58 14.43 -10.49
N GLN A 428 -11.52 14.92 -9.67
CA GLN A 428 -12.01 14.23 -8.48
C GLN A 428 -12.67 12.90 -8.81
N LEU A 429 -13.46 12.84 -9.89
CA LEU A 429 -14.01 11.58 -10.37
C LEU A 429 -12.89 10.65 -10.87
N PHE A 430 -11.92 11.18 -11.61
CA PHE A 430 -10.76 10.41 -12.07
C PHE A 430 -9.94 9.87 -10.90
N GLN A 431 -9.73 10.66 -9.84
CA GLN A 431 -9.11 10.19 -8.59
C GLN A 431 -9.87 9.00 -7.98
N LYS A 432 -11.19 9.09 -7.89
CA LYS A 432 -12.03 8.00 -7.37
C LYS A 432 -11.98 6.77 -8.30
N ARG A 433 -11.99 6.95 -9.62
CA ARG A 433 -11.81 5.87 -10.59
C ARG A 433 -10.45 5.19 -10.42
N MET A 434 -9.38 5.96 -10.20
CA MET A 434 -8.05 5.45 -9.91
C MET A 434 -8.04 4.65 -8.60
N LYS A 435 -8.64 5.17 -7.54
CA LYS A 435 -8.69 4.59 -6.20
C LYS A 435 -9.48 3.28 -6.17
N TYR A 436 -10.64 3.24 -6.76
CA TYR A 436 -11.56 2.10 -6.65
C TYR A 436 -11.50 1.14 -7.85
N GLY A 437 -10.91 1.56 -8.97
CA GLY A 437 -10.92 0.81 -10.21
C GLY A 437 -12.34 0.59 -10.75
N LEU A 438 -13.19 1.63 -10.68
CA LEU A 438 -14.59 1.59 -11.06
C LEU A 438 -14.93 2.75 -12.01
N PRO A 439 -15.79 2.52 -13.05
CA PRO A 439 -15.94 3.45 -14.15
C PRO A 439 -16.85 4.66 -13.86
N THR A 440 -17.84 4.53 -12.98
CA THR A 440 -18.90 5.52 -12.79
C THR A 440 -19.10 5.90 -11.32
N GLU A 441 -19.63 7.10 -11.09
CA GLU A 441 -20.00 7.55 -9.74
C GLU A 441 -20.99 6.59 -9.07
N THR A 442 -21.93 6.03 -9.82
CA THR A 442 -22.90 5.04 -9.33
C THR A 442 -22.20 3.79 -8.76
N THR A 443 -21.25 3.21 -9.51
CA THR A 443 -20.51 2.02 -9.07
C THR A 443 -19.60 2.33 -7.90
N ILE A 444 -18.98 3.51 -7.88
CA ILE A 444 -18.16 4.01 -6.77
C ILE A 444 -19.03 4.20 -5.52
N ALA A 445 -20.20 4.83 -5.67
CA ALA A 445 -21.11 5.04 -4.54
C ALA A 445 -21.65 3.72 -3.96
N LEU A 446 -21.92 2.70 -4.81
CA LEU A 446 -22.27 1.35 -4.37
C LEU A 446 -21.12 0.69 -3.59
N PHE A 447 -19.91 0.81 -4.09
CA PHE A 447 -18.71 0.32 -3.39
C PHE A 447 -18.57 0.98 -2.00
N GLU A 448 -18.74 2.28 -1.92
CA GLU A 448 -18.70 3.04 -0.68
C GLU A 448 -19.90 2.84 0.25
N LEU A 449 -21.02 2.31 -0.26
CA LEU A 449 -22.16 1.85 0.56
C LEU A 449 -21.90 0.51 1.26
N GLY A 450 -20.76 -0.13 0.99
CA GLY A 450 -20.34 -1.38 1.60
C GLY A 450 -20.36 -2.59 0.65
N PHE A 451 -20.76 -2.42 -0.61
CA PHE A 451 -20.55 -3.45 -1.65
C PHE A 451 -19.12 -3.37 -2.17
N SER A 452 -18.18 -3.53 -1.26
CA SER A 452 -16.75 -3.22 -1.45
C SER A 452 -16.00 -4.30 -2.25
N ASP A 453 -16.63 -4.78 -3.33
CA ASP A 453 -16.06 -5.58 -4.39
C ASP A 453 -16.43 -4.98 -5.75
N ARG A 454 -15.47 -4.88 -6.65
CA ARG A 454 -15.63 -4.21 -7.95
C ARG A 454 -16.63 -4.93 -8.85
N VAL A 455 -16.62 -6.27 -8.83
CA VAL A 455 -17.54 -7.09 -9.61
C VAL A 455 -18.96 -6.92 -9.08
N ILE A 456 -19.13 -6.96 -7.75
CA ILE A 456 -20.45 -6.80 -7.11
C ILE A 456 -21.04 -5.41 -7.37
N ALA A 457 -20.22 -4.35 -7.20
CA ALA A 457 -20.68 -2.98 -7.42
C ALA A 457 -21.15 -2.75 -8.86
N GLN A 458 -20.43 -3.30 -9.84
CA GLN A 458 -20.82 -3.20 -11.26
C GLN A 458 -22.03 -4.05 -11.60
N ASP A 459 -22.10 -5.26 -11.04
CA ASP A 459 -23.23 -6.15 -11.28
C ASP A 459 -24.53 -5.58 -10.71
N LEU A 460 -24.52 -5.03 -9.50
CA LEU A 460 -25.66 -4.32 -8.93
C LEU A 460 -26.09 -3.14 -9.80
N ALA A 461 -25.16 -2.30 -10.21
CA ALA A 461 -25.46 -1.13 -11.04
C ALA A 461 -26.11 -1.54 -12.37
N THR A 462 -25.59 -2.59 -13.00
CA THR A 462 -26.04 -3.06 -14.31
C THR A 462 -27.37 -3.82 -14.21
N SER A 463 -27.45 -4.80 -13.30
CA SER A 463 -28.62 -5.68 -13.16
C SER A 463 -29.87 -4.94 -12.72
N LEU A 464 -29.73 -3.88 -11.91
CA LEU A 464 -30.85 -3.05 -11.45
C LEU A 464 -30.98 -1.73 -12.20
N ASN A 465 -30.20 -1.53 -13.26
CA ASN A 465 -30.17 -0.30 -14.05
C ASN A 465 -30.09 0.97 -13.19
N LEU A 466 -29.16 0.97 -12.21
CA LEU A 466 -28.98 2.09 -11.29
C LEU A 466 -28.20 3.22 -11.97
N ALA A 467 -28.69 4.46 -11.81
CA ALA A 467 -28.03 5.65 -12.34
C ALA A 467 -27.78 6.74 -11.27
N ALA A 468 -28.27 6.53 -10.06
CA ALA A 468 -28.09 7.50 -8.97
C ALA A 468 -26.61 7.55 -8.53
N THR A 469 -26.09 8.75 -8.29
CA THR A 469 -24.71 8.98 -7.88
C THR A 469 -24.58 9.23 -6.36
N GLN A 470 -25.69 9.68 -5.74
CA GLN A 470 -25.71 9.93 -4.29
C GLN A 470 -26.13 8.68 -3.52
N LYS A 471 -25.39 8.35 -2.44
CA LYS A 471 -25.65 7.17 -1.57
C LYS A 471 -27.12 7.10 -1.10
N LYS A 472 -27.69 8.25 -0.70
CA LYS A 472 -29.09 8.34 -0.24
C LYS A 472 -30.09 7.92 -1.30
N ASP A 473 -29.86 8.30 -2.54
CA ASP A 473 -30.78 7.99 -3.65
C ASP A 473 -30.58 6.55 -4.16
N LEU A 474 -29.36 6.03 -4.10
CA LEU A 474 -29.09 4.59 -4.31
C LEU A 474 -29.84 3.73 -3.29
N VAL A 475 -29.82 4.07 -2.00
CA VAL A 475 -30.58 3.34 -0.98
C VAL A 475 -32.08 3.39 -1.27
N LYS A 476 -32.62 4.52 -1.71
CA LYS A 476 -34.04 4.61 -2.12
C LYS A 476 -34.32 3.71 -3.34
N ALA A 477 -33.44 3.70 -4.34
CA ALA A 477 -33.59 2.86 -5.53
C ALA A 477 -33.56 1.36 -5.16
N LEU A 478 -32.62 0.94 -4.32
CA LEU A 478 -32.55 -0.45 -3.81
C LEU A 478 -33.83 -0.81 -3.03
N LYS A 479 -34.35 0.09 -2.16
CA LYS A 479 -35.60 -0.12 -1.43
C LYS A 479 -36.83 -0.20 -2.33
N LYS A 480 -36.81 0.43 -3.48
CA LYS A 480 -37.90 0.37 -4.46
C LYS A 480 -37.96 -0.99 -5.18
N ASP A 481 -36.80 -1.62 -5.42
CA ASP A 481 -36.68 -2.94 -6.03
C ASP A 481 -35.97 -3.93 -5.09
N ARG A 482 -36.59 -4.21 -3.94
CA ARG A 482 -36.01 -5.08 -2.89
C ARG A 482 -35.79 -6.51 -3.39
N ASP A 483 -36.73 -7.03 -4.15
CA ASP A 483 -36.66 -8.41 -4.61
C ASP A 483 -35.58 -8.58 -5.69
N GLY A 484 -35.46 -7.63 -6.62
CA GLY A 484 -34.37 -7.58 -7.58
C GLY A 484 -32.99 -7.45 -6.89
N ALA A 485 -32.89 -6.56 -5.88
CA ALA A 485 -31.66 -6.36 -5.13
C ALA A 485 -31.22 -7.65 -4.38
N ARG A 486 -32.15 -8.34 -3.74
CA ARG A 486 -31.88 -9.64 -3.08
C ARG A 486 -31.51 -10.72 -4.08
N ALA A 487 -32.21 -10.81 -5.19
CA ALA A 487 -31.96 -11.81 -6.24
C ALA A 487 -30.53 -11.67 -6.82
N VAL A 488 -30.08 -10.44 -7.05
CA VAL A 488 -28.68 -10.20 -7.48
C VAL A 488 -27.70 -10.65 -6.42
N MET A 489 -27.98 -10.41 -5.14
CA MET A 489 -27.09 -10.77 -4.01
C MET A 489 -27.04 -12.25 -3.70
N GLU A 490 -28.00 -13.06 -4.11
CA GLU A 490 -28.12 -14.47 -3.73
C GLU A 490 -26.89 -15.31 -4.10
N ARG A 491 -26.21 -14.98 -5.20
CA ARG A 491 -24.98 -15.65 -5.67
C ARG A 491 -23.69 -15.19 -4.97
N TYR A 492 -23.74 -14.08 -4.24
CA TYR A 492 -22.60 -13.50 -3.55
C TYR A 492 -22.51 -13.94 -2.09
N PRO A 493 -21.31 -13.86 -1.46
CA PRO A 493 -21.10 -14.23 -0.07
C PRO A 493 -22.08 -13.58 0.92
N SER A 494 -22.34 -14.28 2.02
CA SER A 494 -23.27 -13.86 3.09
C SER A 494 -22.96 -12.45 3.60
N TYR A 495 -21.70 -12.06 3.68
CA TYR A 495 -21.28 -10.71 4.04
C TYR A 495 -22.02 -9.62 3.25
N PHE A 496 -22.08 -9.74 1.93
CA PHE A 496 -22.75 -8.76 1.07
C PHE A 496 -24.28 -8.90 1.10
N GLN A 497 -24.81 -10.11 1.36
CA GLN A 497 -26.24 -10.31 1.55
C GLN A 497 -26.73 -9.65 2.83
N GLU A 498 -25.99 -9.78 3.92
CA GLU A 498 -26.30 -9.10 5.19
C GLU A 498 -26.23 -7.59 5.01
N ARG A 499 -25.19 -7.10 4.32
CA ARG A 499 -25.09 -5.68 3.99
C ARG A 499 -26.30 -5.17 3.18
N MET A 500 -26.78 -5.94 2.20
CA MET A 500 -28.00 -5.62 1.45
C MET A 500 -29.21 -5.58 2.40
N ASN A 501 -29.38 -6.56 3.25
CA ASN A 501 -30.53 -6.63 4.17
C ASN A 501 -30.54 -5.47 5.20
N GLU A 502 -29.37 -5.00 5.64
CA GLU A 502 -29.25 -3.82 6.51
C GLU A 502 -29.73 -2.53 5.83
N LEU A 503 -29.57 -2.44 4.51
CA LEU A 503 -29.95 -1.27 3.74
C LEU A 503 -31.42 -1.26 3.32
N LEU A 504 -32.04 -2.45 3.15
CA LEU A 504 -33.43 -2.61 2.73
C LEU A 504 -34.42 -2.54 3.87
#